data_ebf88f03b17712f64b07e09155154c6b
#
_entry.id   ebf88f03b17712f64b07e09155154c6b
#
_cell.length_a   1.000
_cell.length_b   1.000
_cell.length_c   1.000
_cell.angle_alpha   90.00
_cell.angle_beta   90.00
_cell.angle_gamma   90.00
#
_symmetry.space_group_name_H-M   'P 1'
#
loop_
_entity.id
_entity.type
_entity.pdbx_description
1 polymer ?
#
loop_
_entity_poly.entity_id
_entity_poly.type
_entity_poly.pdbx_seq_one_letter_code
_entity_poly.pdbx_strand_id
1 'polypeptide(L)'
;FPRLAAVLARDGYFPRQFVNLGDRLVYSNGIIVLAAISAVLIWIFNADVIALIHLYVVGVFTAFTLSQAGMVRRWLRLREPGWRKSAVMNGAGATATGIVTLLVIQAKFAEGAWMVVIAIPVLIALFLVISRHYRAVSRRLRAGTAAVRAAPEPTNTVIVYVESLDAATGEAAWYARQIAGPDYHPVFVHDDRRDPDPRERWSDFSGGTTPIETLERRDGVAAAVLDYVWALPRGDSAFTTVVVPELFERPSLTAAVARRRSTFALKLRLLSEPGVVVTDVPVVRNGRAMPQRAIARVLVSGVQAASVRAIRYTQTLGLDDTRAVFFAFDAEEAKRIRSDWEREEIDLPLDIAEAPYRDLGEPLLAYLRALAADPDVVVSVVMPELIFSGWPRLLHNQRALYIKRLLLFEPRVLLSSVPYHVR
;
A
#
# COMPACT_ATOMS: atom_id res chain seq x y z
N PHE A 1 -17.86 18.50 -1.36
CA PHE A 1 -16.60 18.04 -1.97
C PHE A 1 -16.18 16.64 -1.50
N PRO A 2 -16.11 16.29 -0.20
CA PRO A 2 -15.53 15.00 0.25
C PRO A 2 -16.24 13.77 -0.33
N ARG A 3 -17.57 13.77 -0.41
CA ARG A 3 -18.34 12.66 -1.01
C ARG A 3 -18.09 12.52 -2.52
N LEU A 4 -18.02 13.63 -3.25
CA LEU A 4 -17.72 13.60 -4.68
C LEU A 4 -16.29 13.12 -4.94
N ALA A 5 -15.32 13.58 -4.16
CA ALA A 5 -13.94 13.09 -4.23
C ALA A 5 -13.86 11.57 -4.00
N ALA A 6 -14.64 11.03 -3.06
CA ALA A 6 -14.71 9.59 -2.80
C ALA A 6 -15.34 8.82 -3.98
N VAL A 7 -16.39 9.36 -4.63
CA VAL A 7 -16.98 8.75 -5.83
C VAL A 7 -15.99 8.74 -6.98
N LEU A 8 -15.33 9.86 -7.27
CA LEU A 8 -14.30 9.95 -8.31
C LEU A 8 -13.12 9.00 -8.05
N ALA A 9 -12.74 8.82 -6.77
CA ALA A 9 -11.68 7.90 -6.38
C ALA A 9 -12.10 6.43 -6.54
N ARG A 10 -13.38 6.08 -6.30
CA ARG A 10 -13.93 4.74 -6.59
C ARG A 10 -13.90 4.43 -8.08
N ASP A 11 -14.24 5.40 -8.91
CA ASP A 11 -14.24 5.29 -10.37
C ASP A 11 -12.82 5.36 -10.96
N GLY A 12 -11.80 5.56 -10.12
CA GLY A 12 -10.40 5.59 -10.53
C GLY A 12 -9.97 6.89 -11.22
N TYR A 13 -10.71 7.99 -11.05
CA TYR A 13 -10.34 9.31 -11.55
C TYR A 13 -9.62 10.17 -10.51
N PHE A 14 -9.61 9.74 -9.25
CA PHE A 14 -8.97 10.46 -8.16
C PHE A 14 -8.13 9.50 -7.30
N PRO A 15 -7.16 9.99 -6.51
CA PRO A 15 -6.33 9.11 -5.66
C PRO A 15 -7.17 8.27 -4.70
N ARG A 16 -6.90 6.96 -4.64
CA ARG A 16 -7.70 5.99 -3.87
C ARG A 16 -7.80 6.29 -2.37
N GLN A 17 -6.87 7.05 -1.82
CA GLN A 17 -6.89 7.49 -0.43
C GLN A 17 -8.14 8.32 -0.04
N PHE A 18 -8.85 8.91 -1.02
CA PHE A 18 -10.10 9.62 -0.78
C PHE A 18 -11.32 8.72 -0.61
N VAL A 19 -11.19 7.41 -0.87
CA VAL A 19 -12.24 6.42 -0.61
C VAL A 19 -12.25 6.00 0.86
N ASN A 20 -11.11 6.08 1.56
CA ASN A 20 -10.99 5.62 2.93
C ASN A 20 -11.77 6.54 3.86
N LEU A 21 -12.57 5.94 4.73
CA LEU A 21 -13.20 6.60 5.86
C LEU A 21 -12.18 6.66 7.01
N GLY A 22 -12.13 7.79 7.71
CA GLY A 22 -11.35 7.90 8.94
C GLY A 22 -12.11 7.30 10.13
N ASP A 23 -11.48 7.29 11.31
CA ASP A 23 -11.99 6.69 12.56
C ASP A 23 -13.41 7.13 12.95
N ARG A 24 -13.85 8.30 12.48
CA ARG A 24 -15.21 8.83 12.69
C ARG A 24 -16.17 8.59 11.52
N LEU A 25 -15.86 7.64 10.63
CA LEU A 25 -16.63 7.32 9.43
C LEU A 25 -16.84 8.51 8.48
N VAL A 26 -15.91 9.45 8.44
CA VAL A 26 -15.91 10.62 7.56
C VAL A 26 -14.73 10.59 6.59
N TYR A 27 -14.89 11.21 5.44
CA TYR A 27 -13.81 11.32 4.43
C TYR A 27 -12.80 12.40 4.85
N SER A 28 -12.01 12.12 5.88
CA SER A 28 -11.07 13.06 6.50
C SER A 28 -10.11 13.70 5.49
N ASN A 29 -9.55 12.90 4.57
CA ASN A 29 -8.66 13.40 3.52
C ASN A 29 -9.37 14.42 2.61
N GLY A 30 -10.64 14.18 2.28
CA GLY A 30 -11.44 15.12 1.49
C GLY A 30 -11.69 16.44 2.23
N ILE A 31 -11.93 16.38 3.54
CA ILE A 31 -12.14 17.57 4.37
C ILE A 31 -10.86 18.39 4.48
N ILE A 32 -9.72 17.74 4.74
CA ILE A 32 -8.42 18.41 4.87
C ILE A 32 -8.03 19.10 3.56
N VAL A 33 -8.19 18.43 2.43
CA VAL A 33 -7.87 19.02 1.12
C VAL A 33 -8.81 20.17 0.78
N LEU A 34 -10.11 20.05 1.07
CA LEU A 34 -11.06 21.14 0.92
C LEU A 34 -10.66 22.36 1.76
N ALA A 35 -10.35 22.16 3.03
CA ALA A 35 -9.92 23.22 3.93
C ALA A 35 -8.62 23.91 3.44
N ALA A 36 -7.65 23.10 2.99
CA ALA A 36 -6.39 23.62 2.45
C ALA A 36 -6.60 24.46 1.18
N ILE A 37 -7.40 23.96 0.22
CA ILE A 37 -7.73 24.69 -1.02
C ILE A 37 -8.47 25.98 -0.68
N SER A 38 -9.45 25.93 0.23
CA SER A 38 -10.20 27.12 0.66
C SER A 38 -9.30 28.17 1.31
N ALA A 39 -8.38 27.74 2.19
CA ALA A 39 -7.42 28.65 2.83
C ALA A 39 -6.48 29.30 1.79
N VAL A 40 -6.01 28.55 0.81
CA VAL A 40 -5.17 29.07 -0.28
C VAL A 40 -5.94 30.09 -1.13
N LEU A 41 -7.20 29.81 -1.47
CA LEU A 41 -8.04 30.75 -2.23
C LEU A 41 -8.29 32.04 -1.44
N ILE A 42 -8.61 31.96 -0.14
CA ILE A 42 -8.80 33.13 0.71
C ILE A 42 -7.52 33.96 0.76
N TRP A 43 -6.36 33.31 0.88
CA TRP A 43 -5.08 34.02 0.89
C TRP A 43 -4.74 34.69 -0.45
N ILE A 44 -4.91 34.00 -1.58
CA ILE A 44 -4.65 34.53 -2.93
C ILE A 44 -5.53 35.76 -3.22
N PHE A 45 -6.79 35.70 -2.82
CA PHE A 45 -7.76 36.77 -3.06
C PHE A 45 -7.84 37.81 -1.94
N ASN A 46 -6.90 37.78 -0.96
CA ASN A 46 -6.90 38.68 0.20
C ASN A 46 -8.28 38.78 0.90
N ALA A 47 -8.99 37.65 0.98
CA ALA A 47 -10.36 37.57 1.52
C ALA A 47 -11.39 38.47 0.79
N ASP A 48 -11.14 38.91 -0.44
CA ASP A 48 -12.10 39.64 -1.24
C ASP A 48 -13.27 38.73 -1.66
N VAL A 49 -14.40 38.92 -1.00
CA VAL A 49 -15.62 38.12 -1.21
C VAL A 49 -16.18 38.33 -2.61
N ILE A 50 -16.07 39.52 -3.18
CA ILE A 50 -16.62 39.83 -4.50
C ILE A 50 -15.84 39.06 -5.57
N ALA A 51 -14.52 39.07 -5.49
CA ALA A 51 -13.67 38.31 -6.41
C ALA A 51 -13.92 36.78 -6.29
N LEU A 52 -14.09 36.27 -5.08
CA LEU A 52 -14.42 34.84 -4.84
C LEU A 52 -15.81 34.47 -5.40
N ILE A 53 -16.80 35.36 -5.33
CA ILE A 53 -18.13 35.13 -5.92
C ILE A 53 -18.04 34.96 -7.44
N HIS A 54 -17.20 35.71 -8.14
CA HIS A 54 -17.02 35.57 -9.58
C HIS A 54 -16.50 34.16 -9.95
N LEU A 55 -15.54 33.64 -9.22
CA LEU A 55 -15.07 32.25 -9.39
C LEU A 55 -16.19 31.24 -9.15
N TYR A 56 -16.94 31.41 -8.07
CA TYR A 56 -18.04 30.53 -7.68
C TYR A 56 -19.13 30.48 -8.80
N VAL A 57 -19.57 31.64 -9.30
CA VAL A 57 -20.61 31.70 -10.30
C VAL A 57 -20.24 30.97 -11.58
N VAL A 58 -19.02 31.18 -12.11
CA VAL A 58 -18.53 30.46 -13.29
C VAL A 58 -18.49 28.95 -13.05
N GLY A 59 -17.97 28.53 -11.88
CA GLY A 59 -17.91 27.12 -11.51
C GLY A 59 -19.30 26.46 -11.43
N VAL A 60 -20.25 27.11 -10.78
CA VAL A 60 -21.61 26.59 -10.60
C VAL A 60 -22.36 26.47 -11.94
N PHE A 61 -22.36 27.50 -12.77
CA PHE A 61 -23.05 27.44 -14.07
C PHE A 61 -22.39 26.44 -15.03
N THR A 62 -21.06 26.32 -15.00
CA THR A 62 -20.36 25.26 -15.72
C THR A 62 -20.78 23.87 -15.23
N ALA A 63 -20.87 23.65 -13.91
CA ALA A 63 -21.31 22.38 -13.33
C ALA A 63 -22.77 22.05 -13.74
N PHE A 64 -23.67 23.02 -13.71
CA PHE A 64 -25.06 22.83 -14.15
C PHE A 64 -25.12 22.48 -15.64
N THR A 65 -24.39 23.21 -16.49
CA THR A 65 -24.34 22.95 -17.94
C THR A 65 -23.87 21.52 -18.23
N LEU A 66 -22.76 21.11 -17.61
CA LEU A 66 -22.20 19.76 -17.77
C LEU A 66 -23.14 18.67 -17.24
N SER A 67 -23.80 18.91 -16.09
CA SER A 67 -24.77 18.00 -15.53
C SER A 67 -25.96 17.77 -16.45
N GLN A 68 -26.55 18.86 -16.94
CA GLN A 68 -27.69 18.79 -17.89
C GLN A 68 -27.29 18.12 -19.21
N ALA A 69 -26.12 18.48 -19.77
CA ALA A 69 -25.60 17.85 -20.98
C ALA A 69 -25.32 16.35 -20.78
N GLY A 70 -24.82 15.98 -19.61
CA GLY A 70 -24.60 14.58 -19.20
C GLY A 70 -25.93 13.80 -19.16
N MET A 71 -26.99 14.42 -18.63
CA MET A 71 -28.33 13.80 -18.60
C MET A 71 -28.92 13.66 -20.04
N VAL A 72 -28.74 14.63 -20.91
CA VAL A 72 -29.13 14.49 -22.34
C VAL A 72 -28.44 13.26 -22.94
N ARG A 73 -27.12 13.14 -22.77
CA ARG A 73 -26.35 11.99 -23.27
C ARG A 73 -26.86 10.66 -22.69
N ARG A 74 -27.20 10.62 -21.42
CA ARG A 74 -27.78 9.45 -20.78
C ARG A 74 -29.09 9.05 -21.42
N TRP A 75 -30.04 9.98 -21.56
CA TRP A 75 -31.34 9.71 -22.17
C TRP A 75 -31.24 9.24 -23.62
N LEU A 76 -30.34 9.84 -24.40
CA LEU A 76 -30.07 9.42 -25.78
C LEU A 76 -29.49 8.00 -25.86
N ARG A 77 -28.71 7.57 -24.84
CA ARG A 77 -28.07 6.26 -24.79
C ARG A 77 -29.02 5.16 -24.31
N LEU A 78 -29.73 5.39 -23.22
CA LEU A 78 -30.56 4.36 -22.55
C LEU A 78 -31.94 4.22 -23.22
N ARG A 79 -32.49 5.32 -23.76
CA ARG A 79 -33.79 5.36 -24.44
C ARG A 79 -34.96 4.76 -23.63
N GLU A 80 -34.92 4.95 -22.29
CA GLU A 80 -35.99 4.54 -21.38
C GLU A 80 -37.32 5.24 -21.72
N PRO A 81 -38.50 4.71 -21.32
CA PRO A 81 -39.79 5.35 -21.59
C PRO A 81 -39.80 6.83 -21.20
N GLY A 82 -40.23 7.71 -22.11
CA GLY A 82 -40.24 9.17 -21.89
C GLY A 82 -38.90 9.89 -22.16
N TRP A 83 -37.86 9.21 -22.65
CA TRP A 83 -36.53 9.76 -22.87
C TRP A 83 -36.50 11.04 -23.73
N ARG A 84 -37.37 11.14 -24.75
CA ARG A 84 -37.40 12.33 -25.63
C ARG A 84 -37.77 13.60 -24.86
N LYS A 85 -38.82 13.55 -24.05
CA LYS A 85 -39.26 14.67 -23.21
C LYS A 85 -38.16 15.07 -22.21
N SER A 86 -37.58 14.10 -21.55
CA SER A 86 -36.50 14.32 -20.59
C SER A 86 -35.24 14.87 -21.27
N ALA A 87 -34.88 14.37 -22.46
CA ALA A 87 -33.75 14.87 -23.23
C ALA A 87 -33.95 16.33 -23.67
N VAL A 88 -35.14 16.68 -24.11
CA VAL A 88 -35.48 18.08 -24.50
C VAL A 88 -35.42 19.01 -23.29
N MET A 89 -36.01 18.63 -22.16
CA MET A 89 -35.96 19.44 -20.93
C MET A 89 -34.52 19.68 -20.46
N ASN A 90 -33.74 18.63 -20.38
CA ASN A 90 -32.33 18.76 -20.00
C ASN A 90 -31.50 19.50 -21.06
N GLY A 91 -31.84 19.34 -22.34
CA GLY A 91 -31.22 20.08 -23.44
C GLY A 91 -31.49 21.61 -23.36
N ALA A 92 -32.72 22.00 -23.09
CA ALA A 92 -33.07 23.39 -22.86
C ALA A 92 -32.34 23.97 -21.64
N GLY A 93 -32.30 23.20 -20.53
CA GLY A 93 -31.52 23.57 -19.34
C GLY A 93 -30.05 23.74 -19.62
N ALA A 94 -29.42 22.79 -20.35
CA ALA A 94 -28.01 22.86 -20.72
C ALA A 94 -27.70 24.08 -21.60
N THR A 95 -28.59 24.40 -22.54
CA THR A 95 -28.45 25.58 -23.43
C THR A 95 -28.56 26.87 -22.64
N ALA A 96 -29.58 27.01 -21.79
CA ALA A 96 -29.77 28.19 -20.96
C ALA A 96 -28.60 28.43 -20.01
N THR A 97 -28.18 27.42 -19.25
CA THR A 97 -27.04 27.54 -18.33
C THR A 97 -25.72 27.74 -19.08
N GLY A 98 -25.54 27.13 -20.26
CA GLY A 98 -24.40 27.34 -21.13
C GLY A 98 -24.27 28.78 -21.64
N ILE A 99 -25.38 29.38 -22.09
CA ILE A 99 -25.40 30.79 -22.50
C ILE A 99 -25.02 31.69 -21.31
N VAL A 100 -25.60 31.46 -20.13
CA VAL A 100 -25.25 32.22 -18.91
C VAL A 100 -23.76 32.04 -18.56
N THR A 101 -23.22 30.82 -18.64
CA THR A 101 -21.79 30.54 -18.41
C THR A 101 -20.91 31.40 -19.33
N LEU A 102 -21.20 31.42 -20.63
CA LEU A 102 -20.45 32.23 -21.60
C LEU A 102 -20.52 33.71 -21.31
N LEU A 103 -21.72 34.24 -21.02
CA LEU A 103 -21.92 35.65 -20.68
C LEU A 103 -21.15 36.06 -19.42
N VAL A 104 -21.17 35.19 -18.37
CA VAL A 104 -20.44 35.46 -17.12
C VAL A 104 -18.94 35.42 -17.36
N ILE A 105 -18.44 34.42 -18.10
CA ILE A 105 -17.02 34.34 -18.46
C ILE A 105 -16.59 35.62 -19.21
N GLN A 106 -17.34 36.02 -20.22
CA GLN A 106 -17.02 37.21 -20.99
C GLN A 106 -17.02 38.49 -20.12
N ALA A 107 -18.06 38.69 -19.31
CA ALA A 107 -18.20 39.87 -18.48
C ALA A 107 -17.19 39.97 -17.36
N LYS A 108 -16.75 38.82 -16.79
CA LYS A 108 -15.89 38.74 -15.59
C LYS A 108 -14.51 38.17 -15.86
N PHE A 109 -14.11 38.05 -17.12
CA PHE A 109 -12.83 37.45 -17.50
C PHE A 109 -11.65 38.13 -16.80
N ALA A 110 -11.56 39.45 -16.88
CA ALA A 110 -10.51 40.24 -16.28
C ALA A 110 -10.56 40.28 -14.74
N GLU A 111 -11.73 40.00 -14.15
CA GLU A 111 -11.94 39.99 -12.69
C GLU A 111 -11.67 38.61 -12.05
N GLY A 112 -11.07 37.68 -12.79
CA GLY A 112 -10.61 36.38 -12.25
C GLY A 112 -11.32 35.17 -12.84
N ALA A 113 -12.37 35.30 -13.68
CA ALA A 113 -13.05 34.15 -14.29
C ALA A 113 -12.13 33.29 -15.17
N TRP A 114 -11.05 33.86 -15.74
CA TRP A 114 -10.04 33.14 -16.51
C TRP A 114 -9.37 32.00 -15.71
N MET A 115 -9.24 32.15 -14.38
CA MET A 115 -8.66 31.10 -13.54
C MET A 115 -9.49 29.82 -13.57
N VAL A 116 -10.81 29.93 -13.50
CA VAL A 116 -11.74 28.78 -13.58
C VAL A 116 -11.68 28.14 -14.96
N VAL A 117 -11.61 28.97 -16.02
CA VAL A 117 -11.53 28.51 -17.42
C VAL A 117 -10.25 27.67 -17.65
N ILE A 118 -9.15 27.98 -16.96
CA ILE A 118 -7.91 27.21 -17.02
C ILE A 118 -7.97 26.02 -16.05
N ALA A 119 -8.44 26.23 -14.81
CA ALA A 119 -8.43 25.20 -13.76
C ALA A 119 -9.28 23.97 -14.13
N ILE A 120 -10.47 24.17 -14.74
CA ILE A 120 -11.35 23.05 -15.11
C ILE A 120 -10.67 22.09 -16.10
N PRO A 121 -10.15 22.53 -17.26
CA PRO A 121 -9.45 21.64 -18.19
C PRO A 121 -8.21 20.98 -17.58
N VAL A 122 -7.43 21.69 -16.76
CA VAL A 122 -6.27 21.13 -16.06
C VAL A 122 -6.69 20.03 -15.10
N LEU A 123 -7.74 20.22 -14.30
CA LEU A 123 -8.28 19.19 -13.40
C LEU A 123 -8.82 17.98 -14.17
N ILE A 124 -9.54 18.21 -15.28
CA ILE A 124 -10.04 17.13 -16.14
C ILE A 124 -8.86 16.32 -16.71
N ALA A 125 -7.83 17.00 -17.22
CA ALA A 125 -6.64 16.36 -17.73
C ALA A 125 -5.94 15.52 -16.63
N LEU A 126 -5.80 16.07 -15.43
CA LEU A 126 -5.24 15.36 -14.27
C LEU A 126 -6.06 14.10 -13.94
N PHE A 127 -7.39 14.20 -13.88
CA PHE A 127 -8.26 13.06 -13.61
C PHE A 127 -8.15 11.98 -14.70
N LEU A 128 -8.04 12.37 -15.96
CA LEU A 128 -7.86 11.44 -17.08
C LEU A 128 -6.48 10.76 -17.02
N VAL A 129 -5.43 11.47 -16.66
CA VAL A 129 -4.09 10.91 -16.48
C VAL A 129 -4.11 9.88 -15.35
N ILE A 130 -4.69 10.21 -14.21
CA ILE A 130 -4.82 9.29 -13.07
C ILE A 130 -5.62 8.04 -13.50
N SER A 131 -6.75 8.20 -14.17
CA SER A 131 -7.58 7.09 -14.59
C SER A 131 -6.89 6.19 -15.63
N ARG A 132 -6.18 6.78 -16.59
CA ARG A 132 -5.37 6.02 -17.56
C ARG A 132 -4.27 5.22 -16.86
N HIS A 133 -3.61 5.84 -15.88
CA HIS A 133 -2.60 5.17 -15.09
C HIS A 133 -3.16 3.97 -14.32
N TYR A 134 -4.24 4.12 -13.56
CA TYR A 134 -4.86 3.00 -12.81
C TYR A 134 -5.32 1.88 -13.73
N ARG A 135 -5.90 2.19 -14.89
CA ARG A 135 -6.30 1.18 -15.89
C ARG A 135 -5.10 0.46 -16.50
N ALA A 136 -4.01 1.17 -16.77
CA ALA A 136 -2.78 0.58 -17.28
C ALA A 136 -2.17 -0.38 -16.26
N VAL A 137 -2.03 0.03 -15.00
CA VAL A 137 -1.54 -0.81 -13.91
C VAL A 137 -2.41 -2.05 -13.73
N SER A 138 -3.73 -1.89 -13.67
CA SER A 138 -4.66 -3.03 -13.52
C SER A 138 -4.54 -4.03 -14.67
N ARG A 139 -4.40 -3.57 -15.92
CA ARG A 139 -4.18 -4.44 -17.09
C ARG A 139 -2.85 -5.19 -17.00
N ARG A 140 -1.76 -4.49 -16.65
CA ARG A 140 -0.43 -5.12 -16.49
C ARG A 140 -0.43 -6.19 -15.39
N LEU A 141 -1.04 -5.90 -14.25
CA LEU A 141 -1.15 -6.85 -13.13
C LEU A 141 -1.95 -8.11 -13.51
N ARG A 142 -3.02 -7.97 -14.30
CA ARG A 142 -3.79 -9.11 -14.80
C ARG A 142 -3.02 -9.90 -15.87
N ALA A 143 -2.42 -9.21 -16.82
CA ALA A 143 -1.63 -9.87 -17.88
C ALA A 143 -0.41 -10.62 -17.32
N GLY A 144 0.22 -10.09 -16.27
CA GLY A 144 1.37 -10.72 -15.61
C GLY A 144 1.02 -11.96 -14.78
N THR A 145 -0.25 -12.20 -14.46
CA THR A 145 -0.65 -13.32 -13.57
C THR A 145 -0.24 -14.68 -14.10
N ALA A 146 -0.49 -14.93 -15.39
CA ALA A 146 -0.13 -16.20 -16.04
C ALA A 146 1.39 -16.42 -16.07
N ALA A 147 2.17 -15.39 -16.35
CA ALA A 147 3.62 -15.48 -16.37
C ALA A 147 4.21 -15.77 -14.98
N VAL A 148 3.69 -15.12 -13.93
CA VAL A 148 4.11 -15.40 -12.54
C VAL A 148 3.76 -16.81 -12.13
N ARG A 149 2.61 -17.34 -12.57
CA ARG A 149 2.18 -18.71 -12.27
C ARG A 149 3.04 -19.74 -12.97
N ALA A 150 3.36 -19.53 -14.24
CA ALA A 150 4.15 -20.45 -15.06
C ALA A 150 5.66 -20.41 -14.73
N ALA A 151 6.11 -19.51 -13.88
CA ALA A 151 7.52 -19.44 -13.48
C ALA A 151 7.94 -20.73 -12.74
N PRO A 152 9.22 -21.16 -12.79
CA PRO A 152 9.74 -22.33 -12.10
C PRO A 152 9.44 -22.31 -10.59
N GLU A 153 9.60 -23.45 -9.93
CA GLU A 153 9.46 -23.53 -8.47
C GLU A 153 10.26 -22.42 -7.77
N PRO A 154 9.64 -21.72 -6.83
CA PRO A 154 10.31 -20.63 -6.16
C PRO A 154 11.33 -21.15 -5.15
N THR A 155 12.50 -20.50 -5.11
CA THR A 155 13.52 -20.71 -4.08
C THR A 155 13.61 -19.49 -3.18
N ASN A 156 14.07 -19.67 -1.94
CA ASN A 156 14.18 -18.58 -0.97
C ASN A 156 15.48 -18.71 -0.19
N THR A 157 16.36 -17.71 -0.29
CA THR A 157 17.55 -17.58 0.55
C THR A 157 17.24 -16.64 1.69
N VAL A 158 17.49 -17.06 2.93
CA VAL A 158 17.12 -16.28 4.12
C VAL A 158 18.36 -15.66 4.76
N ILE A 159 18.34 -14.36 4.92
CA ILE A 159 19.39 -13.55 5.56
C ILE A 159 18.84 -12.95 6.85
N VAL A 160 19.57 -13.01 7.94
CA VAL A 160 19.25 -12.26 9.17
C VAL A 160 20.25 -11.13 9.31
N TYR A 161 19.78 -9.89 9.25
CA TYR A 161 20.62 -8.73 9.51
C TYR A 161 20.82 -8.57 11.03
N VAL A 162 22.06 -8.76 11.47
CA VAL A 162 22.44 -8.66 12.88
C VAL A 162 23.05 -7.29 13.14
N GLU A 163 22.37 -6.46 13.92
CA GLU A 163 22.90 -5.15 14.36
C GLU A 163 23.43 -5.21 15.79
N SER A 164 22.78 -5.98 16.65
CA SER A 164 23.11 -6.18 18.07
C SER A 164 22.56 -7.52 18.54
N LEU A 165 23.11 -8.08 19.62
CA LEU A 165 22.58 -9.30 20.24
C LEU A 165 21.53 -8.93 21.28
N ASP A 166 20.30 -8.76 20.82
CA ASP A 166 19.15 -8.40 21.65
C ASP A 166 17.95 -9.34 21.41
N ALA A 167 16.86 -9.12 22.14
CA ALA A 167 15.66 -9.95 22.04
C ALA A 167 15.06 -9.98 20.62
N ALA A 168 15.14 -8.88 19.88
CA ALA A 168 14.62 -8.82 18.51
C ALA A 168 15.48 -9.67 17.55
N THR A 169 16.80 -9.64 17.71
CA THR A 169 17.71 -10.50 16.96
C THR A 169 17.50 -11.98 17.31
N GLY A 170 17.20 -12.30 18.56
CA GLY A 170 16.86 -13.66 18.98
C GLY A 170 15.58 -14.16 18.30
N GLU A 171 14.53 -13.34 18.26
CA GLU A 171 13.27 -13.67 17.59
C GLU A 171 13.45 -13.75 16.06
N ALA A 172 14.25 -12.87 15.46
CA ALA A 172 14.59 -12.91 14.05
C ALA A 172 15.36 -14.19 13.66
N ALA A 173 16.35 -14.59 14.45
CA ALA A 173 17.09 -15.84 14.24
C ALA A 173 16.20 -17.08 14.45
N TRP A 174 15.32 -17.05 15.45
CA TRP A 174 14.31 -18.09 15.64
C TRP A 174 13.40 -18.19 14.41
N TYR A 175 12.84 -17.07 13.93
CA TYR A 175 11.97 -17.07 12.74
C TYR A 175 12.71 -17.56 11.49
N ALA A 176 13.95 -17.13 11.27
CA ALA A 176 14.75 -17.59 10.15
C ALA A 176 14.93 -19.12 10.17
N ARG A 177 15.14 -19.72 11.35
CA ARG A 177 15.19 -21.19 11.50
C ARG A 177 13.86 -21.87 11.20
N GLN A 178 12.73 -21.23 11.50
CA GLN A 178 11.41 -21.80 11.16
C GLN A 178 11.20 -21.89 9.64
N ILE A 179 11.72 -20.94 8.85
CA ILE A 179 11.48 -20.84 7.42
C ILE A 179 12.60 -21.37 6.52
N ALA A 180 13.81 -21.58 7.05
CA ALA A 180 14.99 -22.05 6.30
C ALA A 180 15.75 -23.16 7.00
N GLY A 181 15.29 -23.65 8.17
CA GLY A 181 16.05 -24.59 8.95
C GLY A 181 17.42 -24.03 9.35
N PRO A 182 18.52 -24.80 9.23
CA PRO A 182 19.86 -24.32 9.52
C PRO A 182 20.47 -23.45 8.41
N ASP A 183 19.86 -23.43 7.22
CA ASP A 183 20.43 -22.83 6.00
C ASP A 183 20.14 -21.32 5.85
N TYR A 184 20.05 -20.59 6.96
CA TYR A 184 19.96 -19.15 6.93
C TYR A 184 21.31 -18.48 7.11
N HIS A 185 21.48 -17.26 6.59
CA HIS A 185 22.73 -16.49 6.62
C HIS A 185 22.65 -15.32 7.60
N PRO A 186 23.17 -15.42 8.82
CA PRO A 186 23.30 -14.26 9.70
C PRO A 186 24.44 -13.38 9.23
N VAL A 187 24.15 -12.12 8.93
CA VAL A 187 25.14 -11.15 8.42
C VAL A 187 25.27 -9.97 9.36
N PHE A 188 26.50 -9.60 9.65
CA PHE A 188 26.88 -8.45 10.47
C PHE A 188 27.73 -7.49 9.65
N VAL A 189 27.40 -6.20 9.67
CA VAL A 189 28.25 -5.17 9.04
C VAL A 189 29.20 -4.61 10.07
N HIS A 190 30.49 -4.90 9.90
CA HIS A 190 31.52 -4.45 10.82
C HIS A 190 31.62 -2.91 10.87
N ASP A 191 31.66 -2.37 12.07
CA ASP A 191 31.82 -0.94 12.33
C ASP A 191 32.79 -0.79 13.51
N ASP A 192 34.00 -0.30 13.26
CA ASP A 192 35.05 -0.09 14.27
C ASP A 192 34.62 0.77 15.48
N ARG A 193 33.47 1.46 15.34
CA ARG A 193 32.92 2.33 16.38
C ARG A 193 31.91 1.61 17.29
N ARG A 194 31.58 0.35 17.00
CA ARG A 194 30.60 -0.44 17.78
C ARG A 194 31.30 -1.47 18.63
N ASP A 195 31.09 -1.37 19.92
CA ASP A 195 31.57 -2.32 20.94
C ASP A 195 30.33 -2.78 21.77
N PRO A 196 30.12 -4.09 22.04
CA PRO A 196 30.95 -5.24 21.67
C PRO A 196 30.63 -5.83 20.28
N ASP A 197 31.63 -6.48 19.65
CA ASP A 197 31.48 -7.24 18.41
C ASP A 197 30.57 -8.47 18.64
N PRO A 198 29.44 -8.59 17.90
CA PRO A 198 28.52 -9.70 18.08
C PRO A 198 29.11 -11.07 17.71
N ARG A 199 30.17 -11.14 16.92
CA ARG A 199 30.80 -12.41 16.46
C ARG A 199 31.24 -13.34 17.59
N GLU A 200 31.85 -12.79 18.62
CA GLU A 200 32.38 -13.57 19.74
C GLU A 200 31.28 -14.28 20.54
N ARG A 201 30.10 -13.72 20.57
CA ARG A 201 28.97 -14.21 21.38
C ARG A 201 27.83 -14.81 20.53
N TRP A 202 27.97 -14.77 19.22
CA TRP A 202 26.91 -15.23 18.31
C TRP A 202 26.62 -16.72 18.49
N SER A 203 27.63 -17.55 18.58
CA SER A 203 27.48 -18.99 18.75
C SER A 203 26.63 -19.34 19.97
N ASP A 204 26.91 -18.73 21.10
CA ASP A 204 26.18 -18.96 22.36
C ASP A 204 24.78 -18.37 22.28
N PHE A 205 24.65 -17.20 21.65
CA PHE A 205 23.37 -16.49 21.48
C PHE A 205 22.40 -17.22 20.55
N SER A 206 22.89 -17.74 19.42
CA SER A 206 22.07 -18.39 18.38
C SER A 206 21.83 -19.90 18.64
N GLY A 207 22.48 -20.49 19.63
CA GLY A 207 22.47 -21.95 19.88
C GLY A 207 23.39 -22.74 18.95
N GLY A 208 24.39 -22.10 18.36
CA GLY A 208 25.62 -22.74 17.89
C GLY A 208 25.70 -23.35 16.51
N THR A 209 24.71 -23.24 15.64
CA THR A 209 24.72 -23.99 14.37
C THR A 209 25.13 -23.22 13.12
N THR A 210 24.92 -21.93 13.06
CA THR A 210 25.16 -21.16 11.83
C THR A 210 26.15 -20.03 12.09
N PRO A 211 27.33 -20.01 11.44
CA PRO A 211 28.32 -18.96 11.63
C PRO A 211 27.81 -17.61 11.13
N ILE A 212 28.17 -16.53 11.83
CA ILE A 212 27.85 -15.19 11.38
C ILE A 212 28.86 -14.71 10.32
N GLU A 213 28.35 -14.21 9.21
CA GLU A 213 29.16 -13.65 8.15
C GLU A 213 29.40 -12.16 8.40
N THR A 214 30.63 -11.70 8.21
CA THR A 214 31.02 -10.31 8.44
C THR A 214 31.20 -9.59 7.13
N LEU A 215 30.46 -8.48 6.97
CA LEU A 215 30.54 -7.60 5.81
C LEU A 215 31.34 -6.36 6.16
N GLU A 216 32.22 -5.95 5.24
CA GLU A 216 32.96 -4.69 5.38
C GLU A 216 32.06 -3.49 5.04
N ARG A 217 32.12 -2.47 5.88
CA ARG A 217 31.38 -1.22 5.68
C ARG A 217 32.18 -0.27 4.78
N ARG A 218 32.05 -0.37 3.45
CA ARG A 218 32.70 0.56 2.51
C ARG A 218 31.90 1.85 2.32
N ASP A 219 30.62 1.71 1.90
CA ASP A 219 29.72 2.84 1.57
C ASP A 219 28.48 2.90 2.47
N GLY A 220 28.58 2.37 3.69
CA GLY A 220 27.50 2.31 4.68
C GLY A 220 26.80 0.95 4.75
N VAL A 221 26.01 0.76 5.81
CA VAL A 221 25.34 -0.52 6.12
C VAL A 221 24.48 -1.02 4.96
N ALA A 222 23.68 -0.12 4.37
CA ALA A 222 22.76 -0.51 3.31
C ALA A 222 23.47 -0.96 2.03
N ALA A 223 24.63 -0.37 1.70
CA ALA A 223 25.43 -0.79 0.57
C ALA A 223 26.05 -2.16 0.79
N ALA A 224 26.66 -2.38 1.96
CA ALA A 224 27.29 -3.67 2.30
C ALA A 224 26.29 -4.84 2.25
N VAL A 225 25.09 -4.65 2.80
CA VAL A 225 24.03 -5.69 2.75
C VAL A 225 23.52 -5.89 1.33
N LEU A 226 23.39 -4.83 0.52
CA LEU A 226 22.98 -4.95 -0.87
C LEU A 226 24.03 -5.67 -1.72
N ASP A 227 25.30 -5.38 -1.54
CA ASP A 227 26.39 -6.05 -2.25
C ASP A 227 26.37 -7.55 -1.96
N TYR A 228 26.14 -7.92 -0.70
CA TYR A 228 25.97 -9.32 -0.29
C TYR A 228 24.75 -9.96 -0.96
N VAL A 229 23.60 -9.30 -0.91
CA VAL A 229 22.37 -9.76 -1.58
C VAL A 229 22.59 -9.88 -3.10
N TRP A 230 23.39 -9.00 -3.71
CA TRP A 230 23.68 -9.09 -5.14
C TRP A 230 24.62 -10.22 -5.53
N ALA A 231 25.41 -10.74 -4.60
CA ALA A 231 26.25 -11.91 -4.82
C ALA A 231 25.49 -13.24 -4.77
N LEU A 232 24.24 -13.26 -4.24
CA LEU A 232 23.42 -14.46 -4.17
C LEU A 232 22.78 -14.82 -5.53
N PRO A 233 22.42 -16.11 -5.73
CA PRO A 233 21.71 -16.54 -6.96
C PRO A 233 20.42 -15.76 -7.18
N ARG A 234 20.21 -15.28 -8.40
CA ARG A 234 19.04 -14.50 -8.79
C ARG A 234 18.29 -15.17 -9.93
N GLY A 235 16.97 -14.99 -9.94
CA GLY A 235 16.10 -15.45 -11.01
C GLY A 235 14.69 -14.90 -10.82
N ASP A 236 13.85 -15.04 -11.83
CA ASP A 236 12.46 -14.54 -11.74
C ASP A 236 11.63 -15.25 -10.65
N SER A 237 12.01 -16.46 -10.25
CA SER A 237 11.40 -17.25 -9.19
C SER A 237 12.25 -17.33 -7.91
N ALA A 238 13.45 -16.73 -7.88
CA ALA A 238 14.29 -16.70 -6.67
C ALA A 238 13.90 -15.52 -5.78
N PHE A 239 13.70 -15.81 -4.49
CA PHE A 239 13.51 -14.82 -3.45
C PHE A 239 14.72 -14.76 -2.53
N THR A 240 15.01 -13.58 -2.04
CA THR A 240 15.96 -13.36 -0.95
C THR A 240 15.22 -12.68 0.19
N THR A 241 15.00 -13.38 1.28
CA THR A 241 14.34 -12.82 2.46
C THR A 241 15.38 -12.21 3.39
N VAL A 242 15.29 -10.90 3.60
CA VAL A 242 16.11 -10.20 4.59
C VAL A 242 15.28 -9.95 5.83
N VAL A 243 15.58 -10.67 6.89
CA VAL A 243 14.92 -10.52 8.20
C VAL A 243 15.62 -9.42 8.97
N VAL A 244 14.87 -8.38 9.32
CA VAL A 244 15.39 -7.18 9.98
C VAL A 244 14.78 -7.07 11.38
N PRO A 245 15.57 -7.33 12.45
CA PRO A 245 15.10 -7.18 13.82
C PRO A 245 14.96 -5.71 14.20
N GLU A 246 13.92 -5.38 14.95
CA GLU A 246 13.70 -4.03 15.49
C GLU A 246 13.26 -4.10 16.96
N LEU A 247 14.14 -3.72 17.87
CA LEU A 247 13.80 -3.60 19.28
C LEU A 247 13.25 -2.22 19.60
N PHE A 248 12.06 -2.16 20.16
CA PHE A 248 11.40 -0.93 20.62
C PHE A 248 11.30 -0.90 22.15
N GLU A 249 11.83 0.16 22.76
CA GLU A 249 11.67 0.37 24.20
C GLU A 249 10.23 0.79 24.56
N ARG A 250 9.58 1.52 23.65
CA ARG A 250 8.20 1.98 23.77
C ARG A 250 7.54 2.03 22.40
N PRO A 251 6.24 1.78 22.29
CA PRO A 251 5.49 1.89 21.04
C PRO A 251 5.30 3.37 20.64
N SER A 252 6.32 3.96 20.00
CA SER A 252 6.31 5.35 19.54
C SER A 252 6.86 5.47 18.12
N LEU A 253 6.04 5.96 17.19
CA LEU A 253 6.42 6.17 15.78
C LEU A 253 7.54 7.21 15.62
N THR A 254 7.52 8.29 16.40
CA THR A 254 8.54 9.32 16.34
C THR A 254 9.90 8.80 16.79
N ALA A 255 9.94 7.97 17.84
CA ALA A 255 11.14 7.32 18.31
C ALA A 255 11.67 6.27 17.30
N ALA A 256 10.78 5.53 16.65
CA ALA A 256 11.13 4.54 15.62
C ALA A 256 11.83 5.20 14.42
N VAL A 257 11.32 6.33 13.92
CA VAL A 257 11.89 7.05 12.77
C VAL A 257 13.20 7.79 13.15
N ALA A 258 13.25 8.41 14.32
CA ALA A 258 14.38 9.26 14.71
C ALA A 258 15.65 8.44 15.05
N ARG A 259 15.51 7.31 15.75
CA ARG A 259 16.64 6.50 16.23
C ARG A 259 17.24 5.54 15.18
N ARG A 260 16.48 5.16 14.12
CA ARG A 260 16.88 4.10 13.20
C ARG A 260 16.89 4.51 11.72
N ARG A 261 17.44 5.69 11.44
CA ARG A 261 17.57 6.19 10.05
C ARG A 261 18.34 5.22 9.15
N SER A 262 19.36 4.53 9.67
CA SER A 262 20.16 3.55 8.91
C SER A 262 19.35 2.31 8.53
N THR A 263 18.60 1.74 9.48
CA THR A 263 17.75 0.56 9.26
C THR A 263 16.58 0.88 8.33
N PHE A 264 15.99 2.06 8.47
CA PHE A 264 14.94 2.53 7.55
C PHE A 264 15.47 2.71 6.12
N ALA A 265 16.65 3.32 5.96
CA ALA A 265 17.30 3.47 4.65
C ALA A 265 17.67 2.10 4.04
N LEU A 266 18.15 1.15 4.85
CA LEU A 266 18.39 -0.23 4.44
C LEU A 266 17.12 -0.87 3.88
N LYS A 267 16.02 -0.84 4.63
CA LYS A 267 14.73 -1.41 4.19
C LYS A 267 14.23 -0.81 2.89
N LEU A 268 14.30 0.52 2.74
CA LEU A 268 13.87 1.19 1.50
C LEU A 268 14.70 0.76 0.29
N ARG A 269 16.02 0.61 0.45
CA ARG A 269 16.90 0.14 -0.62
C ARG A 269 16.63 -1.32 -0.97
N LEU A 270 16.53 -2.20 0.04
CA LEU A 270 16.20 -3.61 -0.16
C LEU A 270 14.87 -3.81 -0.89
N LEU A 271 13.81 -3.09 -0.50
CA LEU A 271 12.51 -3.16 -1.17
C LEU A 271 12.54 -2.65 -2.62
N SER A 272 13.53 -1.85 -3.00
CA SER A 272 13.71 -1.42 -4.38
C SER A 272 14.28 -2.52 -5.28
N GLU A 273 14.89 -3.56 -4.69
CA GLU A 273 15.54 -4.64 -5.43
C GLU A 273 14.53 -5.72 -5.83
N PRO A 274 14.58 -6.18 -7.08
CA PRO A 274 13.73 -7.27 -7.54
C PRO A 274 14.05 -8.58 -6.79
N GLY A 275 12.99 -9.24 -6.30
CA GLY A 275 13.12 -10.54 -5.61
C GLY A 275 13.54 -10.45 -4.15
N VAL A 276 13.85 -9.26 -3.62
CA VAL A 276 14.22 -9.09 -2.22
C VAL A 276 12.98 -8.85 -1.37
N VAL A 277 12.71 -9.77 -0.45
CA VAL A 277 11.62 -9.65 0.53
C VAL A 277 12.18 -9.14 1.84
N VAL A 278 11.59 -8.08 2.38
CA VAL A 278 11.97 -7.56 3.69
C VAL A 278 10.97 -8.03 4.72
N THR A 279 11.45 -8.75 5.73
CA THR A 279 10.66 -9.20 6.88
C THR A 279 11.03 -8.39 8.10
N ASP A 280 10.08 -7.59 8.56
CA ASP A 280 10.21 -6.82 9.80
C ASP A 280 9.86 -7.69 11.00
N VAL A 281 10.77 -7.76 11.99
CA VAL A 281 10.59 -8.45 13.27
C VAL A 281 10.56 -7.42 14.40
N PRO A 282 9.40 -6.80 14.67
CA PRO A 282 9.27 -5.79 15.71
C PRO A 282 9.09 -6.44 17.08
N VAL A 283 10.00 -6.18 18.00
CA VAL A 283 9.92 -6.63 19.39
C VAL A 283 9.82 -5.43 20.32
N VAL A 284 8.76 -5.39 21.12
CA VAL A 284 8.64 -4.44 22.22
C VAL A 284 9.21 -5.10 23.48
N ARG A 285 10.10 -4.44 24.20
CA ARG A 285 10.81 -4.96 25.36
C ARG A 285 9.86 -5.25 26.53
N ASN A 286 9.34 -6.49 26.60
CA ASN A 286 8.38 -6.90 27.62
C ASN A 286 8.67 -8.29 28.24
N GLY A 287 9.88 -8.86 28.11
CA GLY A 287 10.27 -10.13 28.74
C GLY A 287 9.38 -11.33 28.36
N ARG A 288 8.95 -11.42 27.09
CA ARG A 288 8.07 -12.51 26.61
C ARG A 288 8.85 -13.79 26.37
N ALA A 289 8.18 -14.94 26.56
CA ALA A 289 8.71 -16.23 26.15
C ALA A 289 8.84 -16.30 24.61
N MET A 290 9.86 -17.03 24.15
CA MET A 290 10.04 -17.30 22.72
C MET A 290 8.86 -18.12 22.18
N PRO A 291 8.33 -17.80 21.01
CA PRO A 291 7.24 -18.56 20.40
C PRO A 291 7.75 -19.94 19.95
N GLN A 292 6.83 -20.89 19.79
CA GLN A 292 7.17 -22.27 19.39
C GLN A 292 6.89 -22.51 17.90
N ARG A 293 5.88 -21.85 17.30
CA ARG A 293 5.51 -22.03 15.90
C ARG A 293 5.20 -20.72 15.20
N ALA A 294 5.48 -20.66 13.89
CA ALA A 294 5.08 -19.59 13.01
C ALA A 294 3.94 -20.05 12.09
N ILE A 295 2.99 -19.16 11.82
CA ILE A 295 1.92 -19.34 10.82
C ILE A 295 1.98 -18.20 9.80
N ALA A 296 1.54 -18.44 8.56
CA ALA A 296 1.57 -17.41 7.52
C ALA A 296 0.17 -16.95 7.10
N ARG A 297 0.03 -15.65 6.90
CA ARG A 297 -1.20 -15.03 6.37
C ARG A 297 -0.86 -14.08 5.23
N VAL A 298 -1.28 -14.42 4.01
CA VAL A 298 -1.04 -13.61 2.81
C VAL A 298 -2.18 -12.63 2.61
N LEU A 299 -1.92 -11.33 2.73
CA LEU A 299 -2.93 -10.31 2.46
C LEU A 299 -3.11 -10.15 0.95
N VAL A 300 -4.29 -10.50 0.45
CA VAL A 300 -4.61 -10.37 -0.97
C VAL A 300 -5.69 -9.32 -1.20
N SER A 301 -5.58 -8.58 -2.30
CA SER A 301 -6.59 -7.59 -2.73
C SER A 301 -7.33 -8.03 -4.01
N GLY A 302 -7.08 -9.25 -4.46
CA GLY A 302 -7.62 -9.85 -5.66
C GLY A 302 -6.63 -10.83 -6.27
N VAL A 303 -7.06 -11.61 -7.27
CA VAL A 303 -6.19 -12.51 -8.01
C VAL A 303 -5.48 -11.74 -9.12
N GLN A 304 -4.25 -11.34 -8.84
CA GLN A 304 -3.40 -10.57 -9.75
C GLN A 304 -1.92 -10.91 -9.52
N ALA A 305 -1.06 -10.58 -10.47
CA ALA A 305 0.35 -10.98 -10.47
C ALA A 305 1.09 -10.72 -9.14
N ALA A 306 0.83 -9.57 -8.50
CA ALA A 306 1.45 -9.24 -7.22
C ALA A 306 0.98 -10.19 -6.09
N SER A 307 -0.33 -10.50 -6.03
CA SER A 307 -0.88 -11.45 -5.05
C SER A 307 -0.36 -12.87 -5.30
N VAL A 308 -0.35 -13.32 -6.56
CA VAL A 308 0.18 -14.65 -6.92
C VAL A 308 1.68 -14.74 -6.60
N ARG A 309 2.46 -13.67 -6.83
CA ARG A 309 3.86 -13.64 -6.43
C ARG A 309 4.04 -13.77 -4.91
N ALA A 310 3.22 -13.09 -4.13
CA ALA A 310 3.25 -13.18 -2.66
C ALA A 310 2.84 -14.59 -2.18
N ILE A 311 1.85 -15.22 -2.82
CA ILE A 311 1.46 -16.62 -2.54
C ILE A 311 2.63 -17.55 -2.81
N ARG A 312 3.26 -17.45 -3.98
CA ARG A 312 4.44 -18.26 -4.33
C ARG A 312 5.60 -18.07 -3.36
N TYR A 313 5.86 -16.83 -2.92
CA TYR A 313 6.82 -16.57 -1.87
C TYR A 313 6.44 -17.31 -0.58
N THR A 314 5.18 -17.23 -0.16
CA THR A 314 4.74 -17.84 1.09
C THR A 314 4.86 -19.37 1.07
N GLN A 315 4.71 -19.99 -0.09
CA GLN A 315 4.96 -21.44 -0.26
C GLN A 315 6.42 -21.83 0.04
N THR A 316 7.38 -20.90 -0.17
CA THR A 316 8.79 -21.16 0.17
C THR A 316 9.11 -21.10 1.66
N LEU A 317 8.18 -20.62 2.48
CA LEU A 317 8.38 -20.51 3.94
C LEU A 317 8.23 -21.83 4.66
N GLY A 318 7.59 -22.85 4.05
CA GLY A 318 7.42 -24.18 4.61
C GLY A 318 6.60 -24.21 5.92
N LEU A 319 5.74 -23.20 6.16
CA LEU A 319 4.93 -23.13 7.39
C LEU A 319 3.62 -23.92 7.23
N ASP A 320 3.30 -24.77 8.21
CA ASP A 320 2.19 -25.73 8.17
C ASP A 320 0.80 -25.04 8.04
N ASP A 321 0.58 -23.92 8.75
CA ASP A 321 -0.68 -23.16 8.66
C ASP A 321 -0.47 -21.89 7.84
N THR A 322 -0.65 -22.03 6.53
CA THR A 322 -0.53 -20.95 5.55
C THR A 322 -1.87 -20.71 4.86
N ARG A 323 -2.38 -19.45 4.91
CA ARG A 323 -3.66 -19.06 4.30
C ARG A 323 -3.57 -17.70 3.62
N ALA A 324 -4.32 -17.50 2.56
CA ALA A 324 -4.61 -16.19 2.03
C ALA A 324 -5.76 -15.53 2.81
N VAL A 325 -5.71 -14.22 2.97
CA VAL A 325 -6.75 -13.45 3.66
C VAL A 325 -7.20 -12.30 2.78
N PHE A 326 -8.50 -12.25 2.52
CA PHE A 326 -9.15 -11.16 1.80
C PHE A 326 -10.17 -10.46 2.70
N PHE A 327 -10.09 -9.12 2.77
CA PHE A 327 -11.06 -8.31 3.50
C PHE A 327 -12.11 -7.78 2.53
N ALA A 328 -13.32 -8.34 2.59
CA ALA A 328 -14.45 -7.96 1.75
C ALA A 328 -15.21 -6.78 2.34
N PHE A 329 -15.45 -5.75 1.54
CA PHE A 329 -16.25 -4.59 1.95
C PHE A 329 -17.75 -4.81 1.74
N ASP A 330 -18.11 -5.77 0.91
CA ASP A 330 -19.49 -6.19 0.68
C ASP A 330 -19.57 -7.66 0.20
N ALA A 331 -20.78 -8.22 0.20
CA ALA A 331 -21.00 -9.62 -0.18
C ALA A 331 -20.66 -9.91 -1.66
N GLU A 332 -20.76 -8.91 -2.53
CA GLU A 332 -20.43 -9.07 -3.95
C GLU A 332 -18.92 -9.15 -4.17
N GLU A 333 -18.13 -8.43 -3.39
CA GLU A 333 -16.66 -8.60 -3.40
C GLU A 333 -16.24 -9.97 -2.88
N ALA A 334 -16.90 -10.45 -1.81
CA ALA A 334 -16.65 -11.79 -1.27
C ALA A 334 -16.96 -12.90 -2.28
N LYS A 335 -18.07 -12.79 -3.01
CA LYS A 335 -18.42 -13.73 -4.09
C LYS A 335 -17.43 -13.68 -5.24
N ARG A 336 -17.06 -12.47 -5.68
CA ARG A 336 -16.11 -12.30 -6.79
C ARG A 336 -14.74 -12.90 -6.48
N ILE A 337 -14.17 -12.62 -5.31
CA ILE A 337 -12.86 -13.17 -4.98
C ILE A 337 -12.89 -14.70 -4.89
N ARG A 338 -13.95 -15.30 -4.35
CA ARG A 338 -14.11 -16.76 -4.29
C ARG A 338 -14.15 -17.36 -5.69
N SER A 339 -14.99 -16.81 -6.58
CA SER A 339 -15.10 -17.28 -7.96
C SER A 339 -13.79 -17.08 -8.74
N ASP A 340 -13.08 -15.96 -8.52
CA ASP A 340 -11.78 -15.71 -9.15
C ASP A 340 -10.73 -16.70 -8.62
N TRP A 341 -10.76 -17.05 -7.32
CA TRP A 341 -9.84 -17.98 -6.68
C TRP A 341 -10.00 -19.39 -7.22
N GLU A 342 -11.25 -19.85 -7.34
CA GLU A 342 -11.59 -21.17 -7.92
C GLU A 342 -11.23 -21.24 -9.40
N ARG A 343 -11.60 -20.21 -10.19
CA ARG A 343 -11.30 -20.16 -11.64
C ARG A 343 -9.80 -20.18 -11.92
N GLU A 344 -9.03 -19.54 -11.06
CA GLU A 344 -7.58 -19.47 -11.20
C GLU A 344 -6.87 -20.64 -10.49
N GLU A 345 -7.58 -21.63 -9.98
CA GLU A 345 -7.06 -22.86 -9.37
C GLU A 345 -5.90 -22.58 -8.38
N ILE A 346 -6.09 -21.63 -7.46
CA ILE A 346 -5.06 -21.27 -6.48
C ILE A 346 -5.08 -22.31 -5.36
N ASP A 347 -4.02 -23.09 -5.27
CA ASP A 347 -3.83 -24.10 -4.23
C ASP A 347 -3.31 -23.46 -2.92
N LEU A 348 -4.14 -22.62 -2.32
CA LEU A 348 -3.95 -22.05 -1.00
C LEU A 348 -5.32 -21.73 -0.38
N PRO A 349 -5.62 -22.17 0.86
CA PRO A 349 -6.87 -21.83 1.53
C PRO A 349 -7.08 -20.31 1.62
N LEU A 350 -8.31 -19.87 1.34
CA LEU A 350 -8.71 -18.47 1.36
C LEU A 350 -9.66 -18.18 2.51
N ASP A 351 -9.24 -17.35 3.45
CA ASP A 351 -10.08 -16.75 4.48
C ASP A 351 -10.67 -15.44 3.95
N ILE A 352 -12.00 -15.27 4.05
CA ILE A 352 -12.67 -14.02 3.69
C ILE A 352 -13.21 -13.41 4.97
N ALA A 353 -12.62 -12.29 5.38
CA ALA A 353 -13.03 -11.50 6.52
C ALA A 353 -13.89 -10.31 6.09
N GLU A 354 -14.90 -9.96 6.87
CA GLU A 354 -15.77 -8.82 6.59
C GLU A 354 -15.12 -7.50 7.07
N ALA A 355 -15.18 -6.47 6.23
CA ALA A 355 -14.77 -5.11 6.56
C ALA A 355 -15.82 -4.08 6.09
N PRO A 356 -17.02 -4.09 6.70
CA PRO A 356 -18.22 -3.43 6.16
C PRO A 356 -18.10 -1.91 6.07
N TYR A 357 -17.28 -1.29 6.90
CA TYR A 357 -17.09 0.17 6.91
C TYR A 357 -16.00 0.67 5.95
N ARG A 358 -15.47 -0.19 5.08
CA ARG A 358 -14.33 0.11 4.19
C ARG A 358 -13.08 0.59 4.93
N ASP A 359 -13.02 0.33 6.20
CA ASP A 359 -11.83 0.42 7.02
C ASP A 359 -11.21 -0.97 7.13
N LEU A 360 -9.92 -1.05 6.83
CA LEU A 360 -9.15 -2.29 6.92
C LEU A 360 -8.51 -2.45 8.30
N GLY A 361 -8.31 -1.34 9.03
CA GLY A 361 -7.49 -1.32 10.23
C GLY A 361 -8.03 -2.22 11.34
N GLU A 362 -9.21 -1.93 11.82
CA GLU A 362 -9.84 -2.70 12.91
C GLU A 362 -10.08 -4.17 12.55
N PRO A 363 -10.66 -4.53 11.37
CA PRO A 363 -10.83 -5.93 10.99
C PRO A 363 -9.50 -6.70 10.88
N LEU A 364 -8.46 -6.07 10.33
CA LEU A 364 -7.14 -6.68 10.23
C LEU A 364 -6.53 -6.93 11.60
N LEU A 365 -6.55 -5.94 12.48
CA LEU A 365 -6.05 -6.08 13.85
C LEU A 365 -6.81 -7.13 14.64
N ALA A 366 -8.15 -7.13 14.58
CA ALA A 366 -8.99 -8.10 15.25
C ALA A 366 -8.67 -9.53 14.78
N TYR A 367 -8.53 -9.74 13.46
CA TYR A 367 -8.17 -11.03 12.88
C TYR A 367 -6.77 -11.49 13.34
N LEU A 368 -5.77 -10.63 13.27
CA LEU A 368 -4.40 -10.99 13.66
C LEU A 368 -4.24 -11.20 15.16
N ARG A 369 -4.90 -10.38 15.99
CA ARG A 369 -4.88 -10.51 17.45
C ARG A 369 -5.55 -11.79 17.91
N ALA A 370 -6.62 -12.24 17.23
CA ALA A 370 -7.25 -13.53 17.52
C ALA A 370 -6.30 -14.71 17.28
N LEU A 371 -5.47 -14.65 16.21
CA LEU A 371 -4.44 -15.66 15.92
C LEU A 371 -3.25 -15.57 16.88
N ALA A 372 -2.80 -14.36 17.19
CA ALA A 372 -1.67 -14.10 18.10
C ALA A 372 -2.05 -14.21 19.61
N ALA A 373 -3.32 -14.54 19.94
CA ALA A 373 -3.76 -14.76 21.30
C ALA A 373 -3.09 -16.01 21.93
N ASP A 374 -2.76 -17.01 21.10
CA ASP A 374 -1.94 -18.15 21.51
C ASP A 374 -0.49 -17.67 21.77
N PRO A 375 0.03 -17.82 23.02
CA PRO A 375 1.39 -17.37 23.35
C PRO A 375 2.48 -18.08 22.58
N ASP A 376 2.24 -19.25 22.05
CA ASP A 376 3.22 -20.04 21.30
C ASP A 376 3.23 -19.73 19.79
N VAL A 377 2.32 -18.87 19.32
CA VAL A 377 2.16 -18.56 17.90
C VAL A 377 2.70 -17.18 17.55
N VAL A 378 3.47 -17.12 16.45
CA VAL A 378 3.81 -15.89 15.73
C VAL A 378 3.12 -15.89 14.38
N VAL A 379 2.49 -14.78 14.02
CA VAL A 379 1.80 -14.60 12.74
C VAL A 379 2.71 -13.85 11.77
N SER A 380 3.19 -14.53 10.74
CA SER A 380 3.92 -13.93 9.63
C SER A 380 2.91 -13.41 8.59
N VAL A 381 2.72 -12.11 8.56
CA VAL A 381 1.87 -11.44 7.59
C VAL A 381 2.68 -11.17 6.32
N VAL A 382 2.26 -11.74 5.21
CA VAL A 382 2.89 -11.54 3.90
C VAL A 382 2.05 -10.58 3.09
N MET A 383 2.64 -9.46 2.67
CA MET A 383 1.95 -8.41 1.94
C MET A 383 2.61 -8.14 0.59
N PRO A 384 1.87 -8.26 -0.54
CA PRO A 384 2.38 -7.82 -1.84
C PRO A 384 2.51 -6.30 -1.85
N GLU A 385 3.67 -5.80 -2.25
CA GLU A 385 3.97 -4.37 -2.35
C GLU A 385 4.31 -3.98 -3.79
N LEU A 386 3.51 -3.07 -4.37
CA LEU A 386 3.74 -2.59 -5.74
C LEU A 386 4.86 -1.55 -5.73
N ILE A 387 5.93 -1.81 -6.47
CA ILE A 387 7.06 -0.90 -6.61
C ILE A 387 6.96 -0.17 -7.96
N PHE A 388 6.91 1.15 -7.88
CA PHE A 388 6.86 2.03 -9.05
C PHE A 388 8.10 2.93 -9.09
N SER A 389 8.59 3.24 -10.27
CA SER A 389 9.57 4.29 -10.51
C SER A 389 8.87 5.63 -10.75
N GLY A 390 9.36 6.72 -10.12
CA GLY A 390 8.85 8.07 -10.34
C GLY A 390 7.58 8.43 -9.56
N TRP A 391 6.80 9.40 -10.08
CA TRP A 391 5.62 10.00 -9.45
C TRP A 391 4.46 9.03 -9.10
N PRO A 392 4.25 7.89 -9.79
CA PRO A 392 3.18 6.96 -9.44
C PRO A 392 3.30 6.35 -8.03
N ARG A 393 4.48 6.40 -7.41
CA ARG A 393 4.68 5.98 -6.00
C ARG A 393 3.72 6.68 -5.05
N LEU A 394 3.39 7.96 -5.30
CA LEU A 394 2.48 8.75 -4.46
C LEU A 394 1.03 8.25 -4.52
N LEU A 395 0.64 7.59 -5.61
CA LEU A 395 -0.73 7.11 -5.81
C LEU A 395 -0.98 5.71 -5.22
N HIS A 396 0.06 4.88 -5.06
CA HIS A 396 -0.10 3.45 -4.76
C HIS A 396 0.41 3.01 -3.38
N ASN A 397 1.47 3.60 -2.84
CA ASN A 397 2.15 3.06 -1.64
C ASN A 397 1.48 3.39 -0.30
N GLN A 398 0.44 4.19 -0.27
CA GLN A 398 -0.15 4.65 0.99
C GLN A 398 -0.84 3.53 1.78
N ARG A 399 -1.46 2.55 1.10
CA ARG A 399 -2.10 1.40 1.77
C ARG A 399 -1.05 0.48 2.41
N ALA A 400 0.06 0.25 1.72
CA ALA A 400 1.17 -0.52 2.28
C ALA A 400 1.79 0.17 3.50
N LEU A 401 2.03 1.48 3.42
CA LEU A 401 2.50 2.29 4.55
C LEU A 401 1.53 2.29 5.74
N TYR A 402 0.23 2.34 5.46
CA TYR A 402 -0.81 2.25 6.50
C TYR A 402 -0.76 0.91 7.22
N ILE A 403 -0.70 -0.21 6.50
CA ILE A 403 -0.59 -1.56 7.08
C ILE A 403 0.71 -1.70 7.86
N LYS A 404 1.85 -1.26 7.32
CA LYS A 404 3.14 -1.27 8.01
C LYS A 404 3.09 -0.52 9.33
N ARG A 405 2.51 0.68 9.32
CA ARG A 405 2.33 1.48 10.53
C ARG A 405 1.42 0.79 11.56
N LEU A 406 0.35 0.16 11.08
CA LEU A 406 -0.63 -0.52 11.93
C LEU A 406 -0.02 -1.72 12.65
N LEU A 407 0.81 -2.50 11.94
CA LEU A 407 1.41 -3.74 12.44
C LEU A 407 2.73 -3.54 13.19
N LEU A 408 3.35 -2.36 13.08
CA LEU A 408 4.70 -2.10 13.62
C LEU A 408 4.85 -2.39 15.12
N PHE A 409 3.78 -2.24 15.89
CA PHE A 409 3.79 -2.46 17.34
C PHE A 409 2.86 -3.59 17.78
N GLU A 410 2.30 -4.35 16.83
CA GLU A 410 1.47 -5.50 17.18
C GLU A 410 2.35 -6.66 17.64
N PRO A 411 2.14 -7.15 18.86
CA PRO A 411 2.95 -8.21 19.40
C PRO A 411 2.74 -9.53 18.65
N ARG A 412 3.84 -10.25 18.38
CA ARG A 412 3.83 -11.54 17.68
C ARG A 412 3.31 -11.49 16.25
N VAL A 413 3.39 -10.33 15.63
CA VAL A 413 3.07 -10.14 14.23
C VAL A 413 4.33 -9.70 13.50
N LEU A 414 4.81 -10.51 12.57
CA LEU A 414 5.88 -10.18 11.65
C LEU A 414 5.29 -9.71 10.32
N LEU A 415 6.00 -8.86 9.61
CA LEU A 415 5.52 -8.36 8.32
C LEU A 415 6.57 -8.56 7.22
N SER A 416 6.25 -9.42 6.26
CA SER A 416 7.04 -9.67 5.06
C SER A 416 6.48 -8.88 3.88
N SER A 417 7.24 -7.91 3.38
CA SER A 417 6.90 -7.12 2.20
C SER A 417 7.49 -7.77 0.94
N VAL A 418 6.61 -8.29 0.07
CA VAL A 418 7.00 -8.95 -1.19
C VAL A 418 6.88 -7.96 -2.35
N PRO A 419 8.00 -7.47 -2.91
CA PRO A 419 7.96 -6.47 -3.95
C PRO A 419 7.51 -7.06 -5.29
N TYR A 420 6.63 -6.32 -5.97
CA TYR A 420 6.25 -6.53 -7.35
C TYR A 420 6.51 -5.26 -8.16
N HIS A 421 7.50 -5.32 -9.06
CA HIS A 421 7.89 -4.18 -9.89
C HIS A 421 6.95 -4.07 -11.10
N VAL A 422 6.21 -2.96 -11.16
CA VAL A 422 5.34 -2.64 -12.30
C VAL A 422 6.18 -1.93 -13.36
N ARG A 423 6.70 -2.71 -14.32
CA ARG A 423 7.46 -2.21 -15.46
C ARG A 423 6.56 -1.68 -16.59
#